data_896511bd1281d228339efe6af9cbd1db
#
_entry.id   896511bd1281d228339efe6af9cbd1db
#
_cell.length_a   1.000
_cell.length_b   1.000
_cell.length_c   1.000
_cell.angle_alpha   90.00
_cell.angle_beta   90.00
_cell.angle_gamma   90.00
#
_symmetry.space_group_name_H-M   'P 1'
#
loop_
_entity.id
_entity.type
_entity.pdbx_description
1 polymer ?
#
loop_
_entity_poly.entity_id
_entity_poly.type
_entity_poly.pdbx_seq_one_letter_code
_entity_poly.pdbx_strand_id
1 'polypeptide(L)'
;KKLEKAWKFSKEGVTLAQIILISAMRCNFNKEIRMEKMNVKPATGKLGVLCVGLGAVTSTFMTGVLMARKGLAKPVGSMTQYDKMRVGRGENKKYLHYGEIVPLANLNDIVFGAWDVYPANAYESAVNAEVLKEKDINPVKDELEKIVPMKAAFDHNYASRLDGDNVKDCKNSLGYD
;
A
#
# COMPACT_ATOMS: atom_id res chain seq x y z
N LYS A 1 4.77 -19.56 40.64
CA LYS A 1 5.10 -19.48 39.17
C LYS A 1 6.27 -18.57 38.86
N LYS A 2 6.45 -17.36 39.48
CA LYS A 2 7.61 -16.47 39.28
C LYS A 2 8.88 -17.00 39.96
N LEU A 3 8.74 -17.58 41.18
CA LEU A 3 9.84 -18.14 41.95
C LEU A 3 10.34 -19.48 41.36
N GLU A 4 9.47 -20.31 40.80
CA GLU A 4 9.87 -21.56 40.11
C GLU A 4 10.70 -21.31 38.84
N LYS A 5 10.42 -20.23 38.10
CA LYS A 5 11.25 -19.83 36.94
C LYS A 5 12.64 -19.34 37.37
N ALA A 6 12.73 -18.59 38.46
CA ALA A 6 14.01 -18.10 38.99
C ALA A 6 14.89 -19.28 39.49
N TRP A 7 14.29 -20.33 40.09
CA TRP A 7 15.00 -21.51 40.57
C TRP A 7 15.56 -22.40 39.43
N LYS A 8 14.88 -22.42 38.29
CA LYS A 8 15.36 -23.15 37.10
C LYS A 8 16.60 -22.51 36.47
N PHE A 9 16.66 -21.15 36.46
CA PHE A 9 17.81 -20.39 35.96
C PHE A 9 19.05 -20.47 36.88
N SER A 10 18.86 -20.64 38.19
CA SER A 10 19.95 -20.81 39.14
C SER A 10 20.75 -22.11 38.92
N LYS A 11 20.17 -23.15 38.34
CA LYS A 11 20.84 -24.42 37.99
C LYS A 11 21.75 -24.32 36.76
N GLU A 12 21.62 -23.27 35.94
CA GLU A 12 22.40 -23.05 34.73
C GLU A 12 23.56 -22.06 34.92
N GLY A 13 23.93 -21.76 36.17
CA GLY A 13 25.08 -20.89 36.50
C GLY A 13 24.87 -19.39 36.24
N VAL A 14 23.63 -18.95 36.00
CA VAL A 14 23.31 -17.54 35.81
C VAL A 14 23.09 -16.85 37.15
N THR A 15 23.84 -15.80 37.44
CA THR A 15 23.76 -15.06 38.72
C THR A 15 22.52 -14.16 38.75
N LEU A 16 22.03 -13.88 39.96
CA LEU A 16 20.89 -12.99 40.19
C LEU A 16 21.08 -11.62 39.52
N ALA A 17 22.30 -11.12 39.52
CA ALA A 17 22.68 -9.87 38.85
C ALA A 17 22.47 -9.94 37.31
N GLN A 18 22.80 -11.06 36.67
CA GLN A 18 22.57 -11.27 35.24
C GLN A 18 21.08 -11.34 34.90
N ILE A 19 20.27 -11.96 35.77
CA ILE A 19 18.80 -12.01 35.60
C ILE A 19 18.20 -10.61 35.72
N ILE A 20 18.68 -9.78 36.64
CA ILE A 20 18.25 -8.38 36.80
C ILE A 20 18.68 -7.55 35.59
N LEU A 21 19.90 -7.74 35.08
CA LEU A 21 20.41 -7.04 33.91
C LEU A 21 19.62 -7.40 32.64
N ILE A 22 19.33 -8.68 32.42
CA ILE A 22 18.49 -9.14 31.29
C ILE A 22 17.05 -8.63 31.41
N SER A 23 16.50 -8.56 32.63
CA SER A 23 15.18 -8.01 32.87
C SER A 23 15.14 -6.49 32.63
N ALA A 24 16.18 -5.75 33.03
CA ALA A 24 16.30 -4.32 32.79
C ALA A 24 16.53 -4.00 31.31
N MET A 25 17.37 -4.78 30.61
CA MET A 25 17.55 -4.67 29.16
C MET A 25 16.24 -4.98 28.39
N ARG A 26 15.48 -6.00 28.79
CA ARG A 26 14.15 -6.29 28.19
C ARG A 26 13.14 -5.18 28.47
N CYS A 27 13.21 -4.55 29.65
CA CYS A 27 12.33 -3.43 29.99
C CYS A 27 12.69 -2.18 29.17
N ASN A 28 13.98 -1.90 28.97
CA ASN A 28 14.44 -0.79 28.14
C ASN A 28 14.17 -1.06 26.65
N PHE A 29 14.43 -2.27 26.15
CA PHE A 29 14.10 -2.64 24.76
C PHE A 29 12.59 -2.51 24.46
N ASN A 30 11.71 -2.91 25.39
CA ASN A 30 10.27 -2.70 25.25
C ASN A 30 9.85 -1.23 25.41
N LYS A 31 10.68 -0.37 25.99
CA LYS A 31 10.44 1.06 26.14
C LYS A 31 10.84 1.85 24.88
N GLU A 32 11.87 1.39 24.17
CA GLU A 32 12.32 1.98 22.89
C GLU A 32 11.40 1.60 21.72
N ILE A 33 10.75 0.42 21.76
CA ILE A 33 9.73 0.01 20.77
C ILE A 33 8.33 0.62 21.09
N ARG A 34 8.22 1.48 22.08
CA ARG A 34 7.05 2.32 22.21
C ARG A 34 7.14 3.38 21.11
N MET A 35 6.68 2.99 19.91
CA MET A 35 6.51 3.94 18.80
C MET A 35 5.85 5.19 19.38
N GLU A 36 6.55 6.31 19.34
CA GLU A 36 5.93 7.60 19.62
C GLU A 36 4.66 7.65 18.79
N LYS A 37 3.56 8.03 19.42
CA LYS A 37 2.30 8.20 18.68
C LYS A 37 2.59 9.18 17.54
N MET A 38 2.81 8.66 16.34
CA MET A 38 2.94 9.50 15.16
C MET A 38 1.65 10.28 15.05
N ASN A 39 1.74 11.58 15.24
CA ASN A 39 0.61 12.47 15.04
C ASN A 39 0.41 12.66 13.53
N VAL A 40 -0.25 11.69 12.90
CA VAL A 40 -0.57 11.73 11.47
C VAL A 40 -1.66 12.76 11.27
N LYS A 41 -1.30 13.86 10.61
CA LYS A 41 -2.27 14.89 10.23
C LYS A 41 -3.05 14.41 9.00
N PRO A 42 -4.35 14.76 8.90
CA PRO A 42 -5.12 14.52 7.68
C PRO A 42 -4.41 15.15 6.48
N ALA A 43 -4.33 14.42 5.38
CA ALA A 43 -3.84 14.98 4.13
C ALA A 43 -4.81 16.05 3.60
N THR A 44 -4.27 17.15 3.10
CA THR A 44 -5.05 18.20 2.44
C THR A 44 -4.84 18.08 0.93
N GLY A 45 -5.91 18.02 0.15
CA GLY A 45 -5.87 17.91 -1.30
C GLY A 45 -5.95 16.48 -1.82
N LYS A 46 -5.56 16.30 -3.08
CA LYS A 46 -5.66 15.03 -3.80
C LYS A 46 -4.46 14.11 -3.52
N LEU A 47 -4.71 12.81 -3.51
CA LEU A 47 -3.68 11.78 -3.41
C LEU A 47 -3.30 11.31 -4.82
N GLY A 48 -2.07 11.58 -5.24
CA GLY A 48 -1.52 11.03 -6.48
C GLY A 48 -1.07 9.58 -6.29
N VAL A 49 -1.59 8.68 -7.12
CA VAL A 49 -1.14 7.28 -7.20
C VAL A 49 -0.47 7.09 -8.55
N LEU A 50 0.86 6.99 -8.51
CA LEU A 50 1.71 6.84 -9.68
C LEU A 50 2.15 5.38 -9.81
N CYS A 51 1.78 4.74 -10.89
CA CYS A 51 2.05 3.32 -11.14
C CYS A 51 3.17 3.16 -12.16
N VAL A 52 4.12 2.30 -11.86
CA VAL A 52 5.15 1.88 -12.80
C VAL A 52 4.66 0.64 -13.53
N GLY A 53 4.28 0.80 -14.79
CA GLY A 53 3.59 -0.19 -15.61
C GLY A 53 2.07 -0.03 -15.57
N LEU A 54 1.46 0.06 -16.74
CA LEU A 54 0.00 0.16 -16.95
C LEU A 54 -0.55 -1.17 -17.51
N GLY A 55 -0.11 -2.28 -16.92
CA GLY A 55 -0.56 -3.62 -17.30
C GLY A 55 -1.81 -4.08 -16.54
N ALA A 56 -2.02 -5.40 -16.52
CA ALA A 56 -3.19 -6.07 -15.95
C ALA A 56 -3.52 -5.65 -14.50
N VAL A 57 -2.52 -5.61 -13.62
CA VAL A 57 -2.73 -5.29 -12.19
C VAL A 57 -3.15 -3.84 -12.02
N THR A 58 -2.43 -2.91 -12.66
CA THR A 58 -2.68 -1.48 -12.56
C THR A 58 -4.03 -1.10 -13.15
N SER A 59 -4.37 -1.59 -14.34
CA SER A 59 -5.65 -1.32 -14.99
C SER A 59 -6.83 -1.90 -14.21
N THR A 60 -6.68 -3.10 -13.64
CA THR A 60 -7.69 -3.70 -12.76
C THR A 60 -7.90 -2.88 -11.49
N PHE A 61 -6.81 -2.42 -10.87
CA PHE A 61 -6.88 -1.57 -9.68
C PHE A 61 -7.58 -0.24 -9.97
N MET A 62 -7.18 0.46 -11.03
CA MET A 62 -7.79 1.72 -11.44
C MET A 62 -9.28 1.57 -11.73
N THR A 63 -9.65 0.55 -12.51
CA THR A 63 -11.05 0.22 -12.81
C THR A 63 -11.85 -0.02 -11.53
N GLY A 64 -11.32 -0.81 -10.59
CA GLY A 64 -11.97 -1.10 -9.32
C GLY A 64 -12.23 0.14 -8.48
N VAL A 65 -11.27 1.07 -8.39
CA VAL A 65 -11.45 2.34 -7.67
C VAL A 65 -12.49 3.23 -8.36
N LEU A 66 -12.46 3.35 -9.69
CA LEU A 66 -13.41 4.15 -10.45
C LEU A 66 -14.85 3.58 -10.34
N MET A 67 -15.00 2.27 -10.41
CA MET A 67 -16.28 1.59 -10.18
C MET A 67 -16.81 1.83 -8.76
N ALA A 68 -15.93 1.77 -7.75
CA ALA A 68 -16.31 2.06 -6.36
C ALA A 68 -16.76 3.52 -6.18
N ARG A 69 -16.10 4.48 -6.83
CA ARG A 69 -16.50 5.91 -6.83
C ARG A 69 -17.92 6.12 -7.38
N LYS A 70 -18.26 5.40 -8.43
CA LYS A 70 -19.59 5.45 -9.03
C LYS A 70 -20.65 4.62 -8.26
N GLY A 71 -20.24 3.94 -7.19
CA GLY A 71 -21.15 3.07 -6.42
C GLY A 71 -21.55 1.80 -7.17
N LEU A 72 -20.89 1.46 -8.28
CA LEU A 72 -21.18 0.31 -9.11
C LEU A 72 -20.51 -0.97 -8.59
N ALA A 73 -19.47 -0.83 -7.77
CA ALA A 73 -18.80 -1.95 -7.11
C ALA A 73 -18.46 -1.61 -5.66
N LYS A 74 -18.41 -2.64 -4.82
CA LYS A 74 -17.93 -2.50 -3.44
C LYS A 74 -16.42 -2.77 -3.39
N PRO A 75 -15.63 -2.01 -2.63
CA PRO A 75 -14.19 -2.20 -2.52
C PRO A 75 -13.83 -3.38 -1.59
N VAL A 76 -14.35 -4.57 -1.88
CA VAL A 76 -14.26 -5.78 -1.03
C VAL A 76 -12.80 -6.21 -0.81
N GLY A 77 -11.92 -5.98 -1.81
CA GLY A 77 -10.49 -6.28 -1.70
C GLY A 77 -9.70 -5.29 -0.85
N SER A 78 -10.31 -4.18 -0.43
CA SER A 78 -9.65 -3.16 0.38
C SER A 78 -10.10 -3.21 1.83
N MET A 79 -9.25 -3.76 2.69
CA MET A 79 -9.48 -3.82 4.13
C MET A 79 -9.80 -2.43 4.71
N THR A 80 -9.08 -1.41 4.31
CA THR A 80 -9.23 -0.04 4.83
C THR A 80 -10.53 0.65 4.40
N GLN A 81 -11.13 0.22 3.30
CA GLN A 81 -12.36 0.81 2.77
C GLN A 81 -13.61 0.00 3.12
N TYR A 82 -13.49 -1.30 3.32
CA TYR A 82 -14.63 -2.20 3.48
C TYR A 82 -14.78 -2.74 4.89
N ASP A 83 -13.68 -3.11 5.55
CA ASP A 83 -13.69 -3.77 6.84
C ASP A 83 -13.77 -2.81 8.03
N LYS A 84 -14.05 -3.40 9.20
CA LYS A 84 -14.06 -2.73 10.48
C LYS A 84 -13.01 -3.30 11.40
N MET A 85 -12.32 -2.44 12.11
CA MET A 85 -11.36 -2.82 13.15
C MET A 85 -12.04 -2.88 14.52
N ARG A 86 -11.76 -3.93 15.28
CA ARG A 86 -12.19 -4.01 16.67
C ARG A 86 -11.32 -3.13 17.56
N VAL A 87 -11.91 -2.16 18.21
CA VAL A 87 -11.27 -1.27 19.19
C VAL A 87 -11.86 -1.54 20.58
N GLY A 88 -11.00 -1.53 21.62
CA GLY A 88 -11.39 -1.80 22.99
C GLY A 88 -11.37 -3.27 23.41
N ARG A 89 -11.66 -3.51 24.71
CA ARG A 89 -11.66 -4.84 25.34
C ARG A 89 -12.94 -5.02 26.19
N GLY A 90 -13.32 -6.29 26.40
CA GLY A 90 -14.48 -6.63 27.23
C GLY A 90 -15.77 -6.02 26.70
N GLU A 91 -16.55 -5.37 27.56
CA GLU A 91 -17.82 -4.71 27.24
C GLU A 91 -17.66 -3.42 26.42
N ASN A 92 -16.46 -2.81 26.45
CA ASN A 92 -16.13 -1.62 25.69
C ASN A 92 -15.68 -1.89 24.25
N LYS A 93 -15.97 -3.06 23.70
CA LYS A 93 -15.69 -3.41 22.31
C LYS A 93 -16.53 -2.57 21.36
N LYS A 94 -15.87 -1.94 20.40
CA LYS A 94 -16.51 -1.23 19.27
C LYS A 94 -15.88 -1.71 17.96
N TYR A 95 -16.67 -1.69 16.90
CA TYR A 95 -16.21 -1.99 15.55
C TYR A 95 -16.32 -0.71 14.73
N LEU A 96 -15.18 -0.11 14.40
CA LEU A 96 -15.07 1.17 13.68
C LEU A 96 -14.45 0.91 12.30
N HIS A 97 -14.86 1.68 11.31
CA HIS A 97 -14.16 1.68 10.02
C HIS A 97 -12.76 2.28 10.18
N TYR A 98 -11.82 1.84 9.36
CA TYR A 98 -10.44 2.31 9.42
C TYR A 98 -10.33 3.83 9.28
N GLY A 99 -11.13 4.46 8.41
CA GLY A 99 -11.18 5.90 8.22
C GLY A 99 -11.65 6.70 9.45
N GLU A 100 -12.33 6.05 10.41
CA GLU A 100 -12.71 6.67 11.69
C GLU A 100 -11.55 6.68 12.71
N ILE A 101 -10.51 5.86 12.47
CA ILE A 101 -9.40 5.66 13.40
C ILE A 101 -8.14 6.37 12.90
N VAL A 102 -7.91 6.33 11.60
CA VAL A 102 -6.76 6.95 10.93
C VAL A 102 -7.22 7.84 9.78
N PRO A 103 -6.55 8.97 9.53
CA PRO A 103 -6.90 9.87 8.44
C PRO A 103 -6.48 9.26 7.09
N LEU A 104 -7.41 8.54 6.47
CA LEU A 104 -7.24 7.97 5.12
C LEU A 104 -7.69 8.98 4.07
N ALA A 105 -7.05 8.96 2.90
CA ALA A 105 -7.52 9.68 1.73
C ALA A 105 -8.87 9.12 1.24
N ASN A 106 -9.77 10.01 0.84
CA ASN A 106 -11.03 9.58 0.24
C ASN A 106 -10.77 9.01 -1.17
N LEU A 107 -11.52 7.99 -1.57
CA LEU A 107 -11.40 7.43 -2.92
C LEU A 107 -11.61 8.47 -4.04
N ASN A 108 -12.46 9.47 -3.80
CA ASN A 108 -12.71 10.56 -4.76
C ASN A 108 -11.53 11.52 -4.92
N ASP A 109 -10.62 11.55 -3.96
CA ASP A 109 -9.44 12.42 -3.95
C ASP A 109 -8.21 11.77 -4.59
N ILE A 110 -8.30 10.50 -5.00
CA ILE A 110 -7.20 9.81 -5.68
C ILE A 110 -7.13 10.26 -7.14
N VAL A 111 -5.95 10.58 -7.61
CA VAL A 111 -5.63 10.86 -9.02
C VAL A 111 -4.62 9.85 -9.48
N PHE A 112 -4.85 9.26 -10.65
CA PHE A 112 -3.99 8.23 -11.21
C PHE A 112 -3.03 8.80 -12.26
N GLY A 113 -1.82 8.25 -12.28
CA GLY A 113 -0.85 8.39 -13.35
C GLY A 113 -0.07 7.08 -13.49
N ALA A 114 0.55 6.87 -14.64
CA ALA A 114 1.37 5.69 -14.88
C ALA A 114 2.53 6.02 -15.82
N TRP A 115 3.56 5.20 -15.78
CA TRP A 115 4.60 5.09 -16.81
C TRP A 115 4.47 3.73 -17.45
N ASP A 116 4.56 3.65 -18.77
CA ASP A 116 4.60 2.37 -19.47
C ASP A 116 5.45 2.48 -20.73
N VAL A 117 6.01 1.36 -21.14
CA VAL A 117 6.74 1.21 -22.42
C VAL A 117 5.80 1.20 -23.63
N TYR A 118 4.52 0.94 -23.42
CA TYR A 118 3.48 0.99 -24.43
C TYR A 118 2.63 2.25 -24.32
N PRO A 119 2.20 2.84 -25.44
CA PRO A 119 1.43 4.09 -25.42
C PRO A 119 -0.06 3.91 -25.11
N ALA A 120 -0.53 2.65 -24.95
CA ALA A 120 -1.92 2.32 -24.69
C ALA A 120 -2.44 3.02 -23.42
N ASN A 121 -3.61 3.66 -23.49
CA ASN A 121 -4.27 4.24 -22.32
C ASN A 121 -4.80 3.17 -21.35
N ALA A 122 -5.31 3.58 -20.17
CA ALA A 122 -5.74 2.63 -19.17
C ALA A 122 -6.95 1.78 -19.59
N TYR A 123 -7.83 2.30 -20.48
CA TYR A 123 -8.92 1.53 -21.03
C TYR A 123 -8.42 0.44 -21.97
N GLU A 124 -7.59 0.79 -22.94
CA GLU A 124 -6.98 -0.15 -23.88
C GLU A 124 -6.16 -1.22 -23.14
N SER A 125 -5.40 -0.80 -22.15
CA SER A 125 -4.62 -1.72 -21.30
C SER A 125 -5.51 -2.68 -20.51
N ALA A 126 -6.66 -2.22 -20.01
CA ALA A 126 -7.62 -3.08 -19.31
C ALA A 126 -8.27 -4.11 -20.25
N VAL A 127 -8.59 -3.71 -21.48
CA VAL A 127 -9.12 -4.61 -22.52
C VAL A 127 -8.07 -5.64 -22.94
N ASN A 128 -6.86 -5.19 -23.25
CA ASN A 128 -5.77 -6.05 -23.70
C ASN A 128 -5.31 -7.05 -22.62
N ALA A 129 -5.47 -6.70 -21.35
CA ALA A 129 -5.12 -7.57 -20.23
C ALA A 129 -6.06 -8.77 -20.07
N GLU A 130 -7.28 -8.70 -20.62
CA GLU A 130 -8.32 -9.76 -20.56
C GLU A 130 -8.66 -10.27 -19.15
N VAL A 131 -8.35 -9.48 -18.10
CA VAL A 131 -8.64 -9.84 -16.71
C VAL A 131 -10.07 -9.46 -16.32
N LEU A 132 -10.51 -8.29 -16.76
CA LEU A 132 -11.85 -7.78 -16.50
C LEU A 132 -12.77 -8.01 -17.71
N LYS A 133 -14.04 -8.19 -17.43
CA LYS A 133 -15.06 -8.29 -18.49
C LYS A 133 -15.44 -6.89 -18.97
N GLU A 134 -15.88 -6.79 -20.21
CA GLU A 134 -16.34 -5.51 -20.79
C GLU A 134 -17.39 -4.80 -19.93
N LYS A 135 -18.32 -5.54 -19.33
CA LYS A 135 -19.34 -5.00 -18.42
C LYS A 135 -18.77 -4.27 -17.21
N ASP A 136 -17.55 -4.61 -16.79
CA ASP A 136 -16.87 -4.03 -15.63
C ASP A 136 -16.00 -2.83 -16.05
N ILE A 137 -15.53 -2.79 -17.31
CA ILE A 137 -14.69 -1.73 -17.85
C ILE A 137 -15.52 -0.59 -18.45
N ASN A 138 -16.54 -0.93 -19.25
CA ASN A 138 -17.32 0.05 -20.01
C ASN A 138 -17.98 1.16 -19.16
N PRO A 139 -18.49 0.90 -17.93
CA PRO A 139 -19.07 1.96 -17.09
C PRO A 139 -18.10 3.07 -16.68
N VAL A 140 -16.79 2.82 -16.76
CA VAL A 140 -15.71 3.76 -16.38
C VAL A 140 -14.77 4.08 -17.53
N LYS A 141 -15.18 3.78 -18.77
CA LYS A 141 -14.41 3.96 -19.98
C LYS A 141 -13.86 5.38 -20.11
N ASP A 142 -14.73 6.38 -20.00
CA ASP A 142 -14.37 7.79 -20.20
C ASP A 142 -13.30 8.30 -19.21
N GLU A 143 -13.26 7.73 -18.00
CA GLU A 143 -12.25 8.05 -17.00
C GLU A 143 -10.96 7.31 -17.27
N LEU A 144 -11.02 6.04 -17.70
CA LEU A 144 -9.84 5.24 -18.04
C LEU A 144 -9.13 5.77 -19.28
N GLU A 145 -9.85 6.20 -20.31
CA GLU A 145 -9.27 6.78 -21.51
C GLU A 145 -8.45 8.06 -21.26
N LYS A 146 -8.79 8.82 -20.20
CA LYS A 146 -8.05 10.00 -19.78
C LYS A 146 -6.70 9.71 -19.12
N ILE A 147 -6.49 8.46 -18.69
CA ILE A 147 -5.26 8.03 -18.04
C ILE A 147 -4.33 7.49 -19.12
N VAL A 148 -3.47 8.38 -19.63
CA VAL A 148 -2.46 8.05 -20.64
C VAL A 148 -1.12 7.90 -19.94
N PRO A 149 -0.34 6.84 -20.23
CA PRO A 149 0.93 6.62 -19.60
C PRO A 149 1.97 7.65 -20.06
N MET A 150 2.79 8.08 -19.11
CA MET A 150 4.01 8.83 -19.39
C MET A 150 5.06 7.86 -19.96
N LYS A 151 6.05 8.41 -20.68
CA LYS A 151 7.14 7.63 -21.22
C LYS A 151 7.93 6.92 -20.14
N ALA A 152 8.18 5.63 -20.33
CA ALA A 152 9.04 4.85 -19.44
C ALA A 152 10.49 5.31 -19.55
N ALA A 153 11.18 5.40 -18.42
CA ALA A 153 12.61 5.68 -18.34
C ALA A 153 13.29 4.54 -17.57
N PHE A 154 14.27 3.90 -18.19
CA PHE A 154 15.00 2.80 -17.56
C PHE A 154 16.39 2.65 -18.18
N ASP A 155 17.31 1.99 -17.47
CA ASP A 155 18.65 1.66 -17.98
C ASP A 155 18.58 0.36 -18.79
N HIS A 156 18.83 0.46 -20.11
CA HIS A 156 18.85 -0.69 -21.01
C HIS A 156 19.91 -1.75 -20.66
N ASN A 157 21.00 -1.35 -20.01
CA ASN A 157 22.01 -2.32 -19.55
C ASN A 157 21.48 -3.19 -18.41
N TYR A 158 20.60 -2.65 -17.59
CA TYR A 158 19.96 -3.39 -16.49
C TYR A 158 18.69 -4.10 -16.94
N ALA A 159 17.83 -3.42 -17.70
CA ALA A 159 16.56 -3.94 -18.18
C ALA A 159 16.59 -4.25 -19.68
N SER A 160 17.57 -5.05 -20.13
CA SER A 160 17.87 -5.31 -21.54
C SER A 160 16.74 -5.95 -22.36
N ARG A 161 15.74 -6.55 -21.69
CA ARG A 161 14.57 -7.19 -22.35
C ARG A 161 13.32 -6.29 -22.35
N LEU A 162 13.40 -5.12 -21.71
CA LEU A 162 12.30 -4.18 -21.68
C LEU A 162 12.41 -3.28 -22.92
N ASP A 163 11.37 -3.26 -23.76
CA ASP A 163 11.31 -2.46 -24.96
C ASP A 163 9.88 -2.03 -25.26
N GLY A 164 9.71 -0.97 -26.04
CA GLY A 164 8.41 -0.48 -26.46
C GLY A 164 8.48 0.90 -27.10
N ASP A 165 7.38 1.34 -27.69
CA ASP A 165 7.29 2.58 -28.47
C ASP A 165 7.19 3.85 -27.59
N ASN A 166 6.88 3.70 -26.29
CA ASN A 166 6.69 4.80 -25.37
C ASN A 166 7.84 4.90 -24.37
N VAL A 167 9.06 4.96 -24.86
CA VAL A 167 10.28 5.03 -24.06
C VAL A 167 10.92 6.42 -24.19
N LYS A 168 11.46 6.94 -23.07
CA LYS A 168 12.29 8.12 -23.06
C LYS A 168 13.73 7.74 -23.40
N ASP A 169 14.32 8.45 -24.34
CA ASP A 169 15.74 8.33 -24.65
C ASP A 169 16.57 8.95 -23.50
N CYS A 170 17.08 8.09 -22.63
CA CYS A 170 17.87 8.49 -21.47
C CYS A 170 19.32 8.73 -21.89
N LYS A 171 19.77 9.99 -21.86
CA LYS A 171 21.14 10.40 -22.25
C LYS A 171 22.09 10.49 -21.08
N ASN A 172 21.55 10.60 -19.86
CA ASN A 172 22.30 10.76 -18.62
C ASN A 172 22.02 9.57 -17.68
N SER A 173 22.44 9.68 -16.43
CA SER A 173 22.00 8.73 -15.41
C SER A 173 20.50 8.92 -15.12
N LEU A 174 19.82 7.83 -14.77
CA LEU A 174 18.37 7.83 -14.43
C LEU A 174 17.96 8.89 -13.38
N GLY A 175 18.91 9.41 -12.60
CA GLY A 175 18.65 10.48 -11.64
C GLY A 175 18.48 11.86 -12.27
N TYR A 176 18.81 12.04 -13.54
CA TYR A 176 18.74 13.32 -14.27
C TYR A 176 17.75 13.29 -15.45
N ASP A 177 17.30 12.14 -15.87
CA ASP A 177 16.35 11.93 -16.96
C ASP A 177 14.92 11.70 -16.45
#